data_093bbbf31c9b2d20393f061d2307be38
#
_entry.id   093bbbf31c9b2d20393f061d2307be38
#
_cell.length_a   1.000
_cell.length_b   1.000
_cell.length_c   1.000
_cell.angle_alpha   90.00
_cell.angle_beta   90.00
_cell.angle_gamma   90.00
#
_symmetry.space_group_name_H-M   'P 1'
#
loop_
_entity.id
_entity.type
_entity.pdbx_description
1 polymer ?
#
loop_
_entity_poly.entity_id
_entity_poly.type
_entity_poly.pdbx_seq_one_letter_code
_entity_poly.pdbx_strand_id
1 'polypeptide(L)'
;LLKIQKSSFRNSQQDMSRDDYIKLVETANQQGKVRLGMIIQTICAAGIRVSELKYITVEAVKSSRAVINNKGKTRIILIPPELQSALLTYCEEQEICSGMIFSTRSGKPLDRSNIWREMKNLGKSATVMDEKVFPHNLRHLFAVTYYKKEKNVVYLSDVLGHSSVETTRIYTSVDEAEHYKHLTGLGLVL
;
A
#
# COMPACT_ATOMS: atom_id res chain seq x y z
N LEU A 1 -28.72 -20.76 -16.23
CA LEU A 1 -28.24 -20.46 -14.87
C LEU A 1 -27.57 -19.10 -14.87
N LEU A 2 -28.28 -18.08 -14.36
CA LEU A 2 -27.73 -16.74 -14.15
C LEU A 2 -26.59 -16.85 -13.13
N LYS A 3 -25.36 -16.49 -13.55
CA LYS A 3 -24.25 -16.33 -12.61
C LYS A 3 -24.56 -15.10 -11.75
N ILE A 4 -25.03 -15.31 -10.53
CA ILE A 4 -25.14 -14.25 -9.54
C ILE A 4 -23.73 -13.71 -9.33
N GLN A 5 -23.55 -12.43 -9.61
CA GLN A 5 -22.31 -11.71 -9.33
C GLN A 5 -22.06 -11.85 -7.83
N LYS A 6 -21.03 -12.59 -7.44
CA LYS A 6 -20.59 -12.63 -6.04
C LYS A 6 -20.15 -11.22 -5.67
N SER A 7 -21.03 -10.46 -5.00
CA SER A 7 -20.60 -9.29 -4.27
C SER A 7 -19.60 -9.79 -3.23
N SER A 8 -18.34 -9.48 -3.42
CA SER A 8 -17.33 -9.76 -2.42
C SER A 8 -17.53 -8.77 -1.26
N PHE A 9 -18.47 -9.07 -0.37
CA PHE A 9 -18.52 -8.41 0.93
C PHE A 9 -17.22 -8.77 1.66
N ARG A 10 -16.20 -7.97 1.47
CA ARG A 10 -15.01 -8.03 2.30
C ARG A 10 -15.43 -7.51 3.68
N ASN A 11 -15.12 -8.27 4.70
CA ASN A 11 -15.42 -7.88 6.07
C ASN A 11 -14.56 -6.64 6.40
N SER A 12 -15.17 -5.45 6.39
CA SER A 12 -14.51 -4.17 6.67
C SER A 12 -13.82 -4.13 8.05
N GLN A 13 -14.20 -5.03 8.96
CA GLN A 13 -13.55 -5.17 10.26
C GLN A 13 -12.09 -5.65 10.18
N GLN A 14 -11.70 -6.29 9.07
CA GLN A 14 -10.33 -6.76 8.84
C GLN A 14 -9.46 -5.72 8.11
N ASP A 15 -10.03 -4.61 7.68
CA ASP A 15 -9.29 -3.57 7.00
C ASP A 15 -8.52 -2.69 7.99
N MET A 16 -7.29 -2.34 7.63
CA MET A 16 -6.46 -1.43 8.40
C MET A 16 -7.00 -0.01 8.27
N SER A 17 -7.26 0.65 9.39
CA SER A 17 -7.59 2.07 9.41
C SER A 17 -6.34 2.94 9.31
N ARG A 18 -6.53 4.25 9.04
CA ARG A 18 -5.43 5.21 9.08
C ARG A 18 -4.83 5.31 10.49
N ASP A 19 -5.64 5.21 11.53
CA ASP A 19 -5.17 5.26 12.93
C ASP A 19 -4.35 4.02 13.28
N ASP A 20 -4.76 2.80 12.82
CA ASP A 20 -3.97 1.58 12.97
C ASP A 20 -2.59 1.73 12.32
N TYR A 21 -2.55 2.30 11.10
CA TYR A 21 -1.30 2.58 10.37
C TYR A 21 -0.39 3.55 11.13
N ILE A 22 -0.94 4.66 11.65
CA ILE A 22 -0.19 5.65 12.43
C ILE A 22 0.41 5.00 13.66
N LYS A 23 -0.38 4.23 14.43
CA LYS A 23 0.10 3.48 15.60
C LYS A 23 1.27 2.54 15.27
N LEU A 24 1.20 1.84 14.13
CA LEU A 24 2.30 0.97 13.69
C LEU A 24 3.58 1.75 13.43
N VAL A 25 3.50 2.87 12.71
CA VAL A 25 4.67 3.69 12.39
C VAL A 25 5.27 4.32 13.64
N GLU A 26 4.44 4.90 14.50
CA GLU A 26 4.89 5.51 15.77
C GLU A 26 5.54 4.47 16.69
N THR A 27 4.93 3.28 16.84
CA THR A 27 5.49 2.19 17.66
C THR A 27 6.81 1.69 17.07
N ALA A 28 6.94 1.62 15.74
CA ALA A 28 8.20 1.26 15.10
C ALA A 28 9.31 2.26 15.45
N ASN A 29 9.00 3.56 15.38
CA ASN A 29 9.95 4.62 15.73
C ASN A 29 10.33 4.58 17.22
N GLN A 30 9.36 4.44 18.11
CA GLN A 30 9.59 4.34 19.57
C GLN A 30 10.47 3.13 19.94
N GLN A 31 10.35 2.02 19.20
CA GLN A 31 11.15 0.81 19.42
C GLN A 31 12.49 0.80 18.68
N GLY A 32 12.85 1.89 17.99
CA GLY A 32 14.06 1.96 17.17
C GLY A 32 14.04 1.03 15.94
N LYS A 33 12.86 0.53 15.55
CA LYS A 33 12.69 -0.31 14.37
C LYS A 33 12.48 0.55 13.10
N VAL A 34 13.39 1.51 12.90
CA VAL A 34 13.27 2.54 11.85
C VAL A 34 13.11 1.91 10.47
N ARG A 35 13.90 0.88 10.15
CA ARG A 35 13.76 0.15 8.87
C ARG A 35 12.36 -0.39 8.63
N LEU A 36 11.75 -1.03 9.64
CA LEU A 36 10.40 -1.57 9.52
C LEU A 36 9.37 -0.46 9.38
N GLY A 37 9.52 0.64 10.12
CA GLY A 37 8.69 1.83 9.98
C GLY A 37 8.74 2.41 8.54
N MET A 38 9.94 2.50 7.95
CA MET A 38 10.11 2.96 6.58
C MET A 38 9.53 1.99 5.55
N ILE A 39 9.64 0.68 5.75
CA ILE A 39 8.99 -0.34 4.91
C ILE A 39 7.47 -0.17 4.92
N ILE A 40 6.87 -0.03 6.10
CA ILE A 40 5.43 0.18 6.27
C ILE A 40 4.98 1.44 5.54
N GLN A 41 5.68 2.56 5.72
CA GLN A 41 5.38 3.82 5.05
C GLN A 41 5.52 3.70 3.53
N THR A 42 6.57 3.06 3.05
CA THR A 42 6.82 2.88 1.61
C THR A 42 5.71 2.07 0.95
N ILE A 43 5.29 0.95 1.55
CA ILE A 43 4.19 0.13 1.02
C ILE A 43 2.89 0.92 1.01
N CYS A 44 2.60 1.64 2.10
CA CYS A 44 1.36 2.39 2.26
C CYS A 44 1.31 3.64 1.36
N ALA A 45 2.40 4.40 1.22
CA ALA A 45 2.40 5.66 0.48
C ALA A 45 2.56 5.49 -1.04
N ALA A 46 3.25 4.44 -1.50
CA ALA A 46 3.44 4.15 -2.93
C ALA A 46 2.51 3.03 -3.45
N GLY A 47 1.71 2.41 -2.60
CA GLY A 47 0.77 1.36 -2.96
C GLY A 47 1.42 0.12 -3.58
N ILE A 48 2.66 -0.19 -3.22
CA ILE A 48 3.44 -1.29 -3.80
C ILE A 48 3.17 -2.64 -3.10
N ARG A 49 3.53 -3.72 -3.77
CA ARG A 49 3.59 -5.05 -3.15
C ARG A 49 4.88 -5.19 -2.34
N VAL A 50 4.85 -5.99 -1.28
CA VAL A 50 6.06 -6.26 -0.48
C VAL A 50 7.22 -6.81 -1.33
N SER A 51 6.94 -7.61 -2.36
CA SER A 51 7.94 -8.14 -3.30
C SER A 51 8.55 -7.06 -4.22
N GLU A 52 7.93 -5.89 -4.28
CA GLU A 52 8.37 -4.76 -5.11
C GLU A 52 9.33 -3.83 -4.35
N LEU A 53 9.50 -4.00 -3.03
CA LEU A 53 10.46 -3.23 -2.22
C LEU A 53 11.88 -3.25 -2.79
N LYS A 54 12.30 -4.33 -3.43
CA LYS A 54 13.61 -4.46 -4.07
C LYS A 54 13.87 -3.45 -5.20
N TYR A 55 12.83 -2.86 -5.76
CA TYR A 55 12.93 -1.84 -6.81
C TYR A 55 13.00 -0.41 -6.23
N ILE A 56 12.79 -0.27 -4.92
CA ILE A 56 12.99 1.00 -4.21
C ILE A 56 14.48 1.13 -3.92
N THR A 57 15.19 1.75 -4.83
CA THR A 57 16.63 2.01 -4.76
C THR A 57 16.88 3.49 -4.52
N VAL A 58 18.09 3.85 -4.09
CA VAL A 58 18.50 5.26 -3.92
C VAL A 58 18.31 6.04 -5.21
N GLU A 59 18.65 5.44 -6.36
CA GLU A 59 18.53 6.05 -7.69
C GLU A 59 17.06 6.25 -8.07
N ALA A 60 16.21 5.24 -7.78
CA ALA A 60 14.77 5.33 -8.01
C ALA A 60 14.14 6.44 -7.15
N VAL A 61 14.55 6.56 -5.89
CA VAL A 61 14.07 7.61 -4.99
C VAL A 61 14.51 8.99 -5.47
N LYS A 62 15.78 9.17 -5.86
CA LYS A 62 16.29 10.43 -6.42
C LYS A 62 15.53 10.87 -7.67
N SER A 63 15.09 9.92 -8.51
CA SER A 63 14.31 10.21 -9.74
C SER A 63 12.80 10.24 -9.51
N SER A 64 12.33 10.09 -8.27
CA SER A 64 10.90 10.03 -7.87
C SER A 64 10.11 8.91 -8.55
N ARG A 65 10.78 7.91 -9.13
CA ARG A 65 10.14 6.80 -9.84
C ARG A 65 10.97 5.51 -9.75
N ALA A 66 10.30 4.38 -9.58
CA ALA A 66 10.90 3.06 -9.71
C ALA A 66 10.27 2.31 -10.89
N VAL A 67 11.10 1.63 -11.69
CA VAL A 67 10.64 0.83 -12.83
C VAL A 67 10.63 -0.63 -12.43
N ILE A 68 9.46 -1.26 -12.48
CA ILE A 68 9.29 -2.68 -12.21
C ILE A 68 9.14 -3.42 -13.52
N ASN A 69 10.03 -4.39 -13.76
CA ASN A 69 9.90 -5.34 -14.84
C ASN A 69 9.49 -6.70 -14.26
N ASN A 70 8.27 -7.14 -14.57
CA ASN A 70 7.78 -8.43 -14.10
C ASN A 70 7.03 -9.17 -15.21
N LYS A 71 7.48 -10.38 -15.55
CA LYS A 71 6.85 -11.26 -16.56
C LYS A 71 6.54 -10.54 -17.89
N GLY A 72 7.48 -9.76 -18.41
CA GLY A 72 7.34 -9.04 -19.68
C GLY A 72 6.45 -7.78 -19.61
N LYS A 73 5.97 -7.39 -18.43
CA LYS A 73 5.23 -6.15 -18.21
C LYS A 73 6.08 -5.16 -17.42
N THR A 74 6.16 -3.94 -17.93
CA THR A 74 6.83 -2.83 -17.25
C THR A 74 5.78 -1.95 -16.58
N ARG A 75 6.03 -1.61 -15.32
CA ARG A 75 5.20 -0.69 -14.53
C ARG A 75 6.10 0.36 -13.88
N ILE A 76 5.63 1.60 -13.84
CA ILE A 76 6.27 2.68 -13.10
C ILE A 76 5.56 2.84 -11.75
N ILE A 77 6.35 2.88 -10.67
CA ILE A 77 5.91 3.32 -9.36
C ILE A 77 6.31 4.78 -9.21
N LEU A 78 5.35 5.63 -8.90
CA LEU A 78 5.61 7.02 -8.53
C LEU A 78 5.88 7.10 -7.02
N ILE A 79 6.92 7.83 -6.65
CA ILE A 79 7.32 8.05 -5.26
C ILE A 79 6.89 9.47 -4.89
N PRO A 80 5.88 9.64 -4.00
CA PRO A 80 5.43 10.97 -3.59
C PRO A 80 6.54 11.77 -2.92
N PRO A 81 6.55 13.11 -3.01
CA PRO A 81 7.62 13.97 -2.48
C PRO A 81 7.90 13.75 -0.99
N GLU A 82 6.86 13.55 -0.19
CA GLU A 82 6.99 13.30 1.25
C GLU A 82 7.70 11.97 1.53
N LEU A 83 7.36 10.92 0.79
CA LEU A 83 8.03 9.62 0.88
C LEU A 83 9.46 9.71 0.36
N GLN A 84 9.70 10.43 -0.73
CA GLN A 84 11.03 10.67 -1.29
C GLN A 84 11.95 11.31 -0.24
N SER A 85 11.50 12.40 0.38
CA SER A 85 12.26 13.10 1.42
C SER A 85 12.57 12.17 2.60
N ALA A 86 11.58 11.44 3.12
CA ALA A 86 11.76 10.51 4.23
C ALA A 86 12.75 9.38 3.89
N LEU A 87 12.68 8.83 2.66
CA LEU A 87 13.60 7.78 2.23
C LEU A 87 15.02 8.28 2.04
N LEU A 88 15.23 9.52 1.53
CA LEU A 88 16.55 10.11 1.39
C LEU A 88 17.18 10.36 2.76
N THR A 89 16.44 10.95 3.71
CA THR A 89 16.90 11.11 5.10
C THR A 89 17.28 9.76 5.72
N TYR A 90 16.43 8.74 5.55
CA TYR A 90 16.73 7.39 6.02
C TYR A 90 18.01 6.83 5.39
N CYS A 91 18.23 7.04 4.09
CA CYS A 91 19.45 6.59 3.41
C CYS A 91 20.70 7.29 3.98
N GLU A 92 20.63 8.59 4.25
CA GLU A 92 21.72 9.35 4.87
C GLU A 92 22.04 8.83 6.27
N GLU A 93 21.04 8.63 7.12
CA GLU A 93 21.19 8.10 8.48
C GLU A 93 21.74 6.67 8.52
N GLN A 94 21.43 5.85 7.51
CA GLN A 94 21.88 4.46 7.41
C GLN A 94 23.09 4.27 6.49
N GLU A 95 23.70 5.35 6.01
CA GLU A 95 24.86 5.36 5.11
C GLU A 95 24.65 4.54 3.82
N ILE A 96 23.41 4.54 3.30
CA ILE A 96 23.04 3.83 2.07
C ILE A 96 23.23 4.76 0.88
N CYS A 97 24.36 4.64 0.19
CA CYS A 97 24.73 5.55 -0.89
C CYS A 97 24.14 5.17 -2.27
N SER A 98 23.84 3.89 -2.51
CA SER A 98 23.35 3.38 -3.80
C SER A 98 22.63 2.03 -3.67
N GLY A 99 21.88 1.64 -4.71
CA GLY A 99 21.21 0.35 -4.80
C GLY A 99 19.98 0.24 -3.89
N MET A 100 19.62 -1.00 -3.54
CA MET A 100 18.39 -1.30 -2.77
C MET A 100 18.44 -0.70 -1.37
N ILE A 101 17.44 0.12 -1.02
CA ILE A 101 17.30 0.72 0.31
C ILE A 101 16.96 -0.34 1.35
N PHE A 102 16.10 -1.29 1.00
CA PHE A 102 15.65 -2.36 1.90
C PHE A 102 16.29 -3.70 1.50
N SER A 103 17.46 -3.95 2.05
CA SER A 103 18.22 -5.19 1.81
C SER A 103 18.63 -5.88 3.10
N THR A 104 19.05 -7.13 2.98
CA THR A 104 19.75 -7.86 4.06
C THR A 104 21.18 -7.31 4.21
N ARG A 105 21.89 -7.68 5.29
CA ARG A 105 23.31 -7.36 5.46
C ARG A 105 24.19 -7.86 4.31
N SER A 106 23.75 -8.92 3.60
CA SER A 106 24.46 -9.46 2.44
C SER A 106 24.02 -8.83 1.10
N GLY A 107 23.26 -7.72 1.13
CA GLY A 107 22.79 -7.03 -0.07
C GLY A 107 21.67 -7.74 -0.83
N LYS A 108 21.06 -8.79 -0.28
CA LYS A 108 19.94 -9.51 -0.92
C LYS A 108 18.59 -8.85 -0.58
N PRO A 109 17.57 -8.98 -1.46
CA PRO A 109 16.22 -8.54 -1.14
C PRO A 109 15.70 -9.14 0.16
N LEU A 110 14.90 -8.38 0.91
CA LEU A 110 14.27 -8.88 2.13
C LEU A 110 13.25 -9.98 1.81
N ASP A 111 13.23 -11.00 2.65
CA ASP A 111 12.22 -12.05 2.56
C ASP A 111 10.87 -11.54 3.07
N ARG A 112 9.80 -11.80 2.30
CA ARG A 112 8.45 -11.36 2.63
C ARG A 112 7.91 -11.94 3.94
N SER A 113 8.32 -13.17 4.28
CA SER A 113 7.86 -13.85 5.50
C SER A 113 8.50 -13.22 6.73
N ASN A 114 9.74 -12.75 6.61
CA ASN A 114 10.41 -12.02 7.68
C ASN A 114 9.73 -10.66 7.91
N ILE A 115 9.46 -9.89 6.84
CA ILE A 115 8.73 -8.63 6.95
C ILE A 115 7.34 -8.86 7.59
N TRP A 116 6.61 -9.89 7.16
CA TRP A 116 5.31 -10.23 7.73
C TRP A 116 5.42 -10.52 9.23
N ARG A 117 6.40 -11.33 9.65
CA ARG A 117 6.63 -11.68 11.06
C ARG A 117 7.01 -10.46 11.90
N GLU A 118 7.91 -9.61 11.38
CA GLU A 118 8.28 -8.35 12.04
C GLU A 118 7.07 -7.43 12.21
N MET A 119 6.22 -7.31 11.18
CA MET A 119 4.98 -6.54 11.26
C MET A 119 4.00 -7.11 12.29
N LYS A 120 3.81 -8.44 12.33
CA LYS A 120 2.95 -9.08 13.35
C LYS A 120 3.41 -8.78 14.77
N ASN A 121 4.70 -8.90 15.02
CA ASN A 121 5.28 -8.59 16.32
C ASN A 121 5.12 -7.11 16.69
N LEU A 122 5.27 -6.22 15.70
CA LEU A 122 5.05 -4.79 15.88
C LEU A 122 3.58 -4.49 16.18
N GLY A 123 2.64 -5.14 15.46
CA GLY A 123 1.20 -4.96 15.67
C GLY A 123 0.75 -5.29 17.09
N LYS A 124 1.31 -6.35 17.69
CA LYS A 124 1.06 -6.69 19.09
C LYS A 124 1.49 -5.56 20.04
N SER A 125 2.67 -4.98 19.79
CA SER A 125 3.17 -3.86 20.60
C SER A 125 2.36 -2.57 20.37
N ALA A 126 1.86 -2.36 19.16
CA ALA A 126 1.04 -1.21 18.80
C ALA A 126 -0.44 -1.36 19.19
N THR A 127 -0.83 -2.49 19.79
CA THR A 127 -2.22 -2.81 20.14
C THR A 127 -3.14 -2.73 18.93
N VAL A 128 -2.66 -3.18 17.76
CA VAL A 128 -3.43 -3.30 16.52
C VAL A 128 -3.83 -4.76 16.34
N MET A 129 -5.09 -5.00 15.96
CA MET A 129 -5.64 -6.35 15.77
C MET A 129 -4.79 -7.15 14.77
N ASP A 130 -4.43 -8.38 15.14
CA ASP A 130 -3.51 -9.22 14.36
C ASP A 130 -3.98 -9.48 12.93
N GLU A 131 -5.30 -9.63 12.73
CA GLU A 131 -5.93 -9.84 11.43
C GLU A 131 -5.75 -8.67 10.46
N LYS A 132 -5.46 -7.47 10.98
CA LYS A 132 -5.22 -6.26 10.17
C LYS A 132 -3.77 -6.09 9.77
N VAL A 133 -2.82 -6.68 10.51
CA VAL A 133 -1.38 -6.38 10.39
C VAL A 133 -0.70 -7.31 9.39
N PHE A 134 -0.73 -6.94 8.12
CA PHE A 134 0.02 -7.60 7.05
C PHE A 134 0.23 -6.67 5.84
N PRO A 135 1.26 -6.87 5.01
CA PRO A 135 1.64 -5.92 3.97
C PRO A 135 0.53 -5.61 2.96
N HIS A 136 -0.31 -6.59 2.63
CA HIS A 136 -1.39 -6.36 1.67
C HIS A 136 -2.44 -5.38 2.19
N ASN A 137 -2.67 -5.33 3.51
CA ASN A 137 -3.59 -4.35 4.11
C ASN A 137 -3.07 -2.90 4.05
N LEU A 138 -1.75 -2.71 4.09
CA LEU A 138 -1.16 -1.38 3.86
C LEU A 138 -1.43 -0.90 2.42
N ARG A 139 -1.27 -1.79 1.44
CA ARG A 139 -1.60 -1.49 0.05
C ARG A 139 -3.12 -1.31 -0.15
N HIS A 140 -3.95 -2.04 0.60
CA HIS A 140 -5.40 -1.84 0.61
C HIS A 140 -5.76 -0.45 1.15
N LEU A 141 -5.15 -0.04 2.26
CA LEU A 141 -5.35 1.30 2.82
C LEU A 141 -4.98 2.40 1.81
N PHE A 142 -3.84 2.26 1.09
CA PHE A 142 -3.49 3.14 -0.02
C PHE A 142 -4.61 3.19 -1.06
N ALA A 143 -5.07 2.03 -1.54
CA ALA A 143 -6.05 1.95 -2.60
C ALA A 143 -7.38 2.61 -2.23
N VAL A 144 -7.88 2.34 -1.02
CA VAL A 144 -9.11 2.95 -0.50
C VAL A 144 -8.94 4.48 -0.34
N THR A 145 -7.80 4.92 0.20
CA THR A 145 -7.50 6.34 0.39
C THR A 145 -7.40 7.08 -0.96
N TYR A 146 -6.70 6.50 -1.92
CA TYR A 146 -6.57 7.04 -3.27
C TYR A 146 -7.93 7.14 -3.96
N TYR A 147 -8.73 6.05 -3.92
CA TYR A 147 -10.04 6.04 -4.54
C TYR A 147 -11.00 7.04 -3.92
N LYS A 148 -10.99 7.18 -2.60
CA LYS A 148 -11.83 8.21 -1.91
C LYS A 148 -11.52 9.63 -2.39
N LYS A 149 -10.27 9.91 -2.74
CA LYS A 149 -9.84 11.22 -3.24
C LYS A 149 -10.14 11.41 -4.72
N GLU A 150 -9.75 10.45 -5.56
CA GLU A 150 -9.77 10.61 -7.02
C GLU A 150 -11.07 10.10 -7.67
N LYS A 151 -11.81 9.19 -7.00
CA LYS A 151 -13.06 8.57 -7.48
C LYS A 151 -12.94 7.92 -8.87
N ASN A 152 -11.72 7.60 -9.32
CA ASN A 152 -11.44 7.01 -10.62
C ASN A 152 -10.77 5.63 -10.47
N VAL A 153 -11.54 4.58 -10.78
CA VAL A 153 -11.08 3.19 -10.66
C VAL A 153 -10.02 2.82 -11.71
N VAL A 154 -10.06 3.46 -12.88
CA VAL A 154 -9.08 3.21 -13.95
C VAL A 154 -7.72 3.73 -13.52
N TYR A 155 -7.64 4.99 -13.05
CA TYR A 155 -6.40 5.55 -12.52
C TYR A 155 -5.86 4.75 -11.34
N LEU A 156 -6.72 4.30 -10.43
CA LEU A 156 -6.29 3.43 -9.33
C LEU A 156 -5.73 2.10 -9.86
N SER A 157 -6.37 1.50 -10.88
CA SER A 157 -5.89 0.26 -11.50
C SER A 157 -4.51 0.42 -12.10
N ASP A 158 -4.27 1.53 -12.80
CA ASP A 158 -2.97 1.86 -13.41
C ASP A 158 -1.88 2.02 -12.34
N VAL A 159 -2.15 2.82 -11.31
CA VAL A 159 -1.21 3.04 -10.19
C VAL A 159 -0.88 1.73 -9.47
N LEU A 160 -1.88 0.89 -9.23
CA LEU A 160 -1.67 -0.42 -8.61
C LEU A 160 -1.02 -1.43 -9.57
N GLY A 161 -1.02 -1.19 -10.88
CA GLY A 161 -0.53 -2.13 -11.88
C GLY A 161 -1.34 -3.42 -11.90
N HIS A 162 -2.65 -3.31 -11.87
CA HIS A 162 -3.56 -4.43 -12.06
C HIS A 162 -3.74 -4.67 -13.56
N SER A 163 -3.72 -5.93 -13.98
CA SER A 163 -3.96 -6.31 -15.38
C SER A 163 -5.44 -6.22 -15.77
N SER A 164 -6.32 -6.08 -14.80
CA SER A 164 -7.77 -5.94 -14.97
C SER A 164 -8.33 -4.96 -13.94
N VAL A 165 -9.17 -4.05 -14.40
CA VAL A 165 -9.94 -3.12 -13.56
C VAL A 165 -10.84 -3.90 -12.58
N GLU A 166 -11.30 -5.08 -12.96
CA GLU A 166 -12.10 -5.96 -12.11
C GLU A 166 -11.42 -6.26 -10.76
N THR A 167 -10.08 -6.47 -10.79
CA THR A 167 -9.29 -6.67 -9.56
C THR A 167 -9.30 -5.43 -8.66
N THR A 168 -9.55 -4.25 -9.23
CA THR A 168 -9.56 -2.98 -8.51
C THR A 168 -10.94 -2.67 -7.92
N ARG A 169 -12.00 -3.29 -8.43
CA ARG A 169 -13.38 -3.07 -7.94
C ARG A 169 -13.57 -3.41 -6.48
N ILE A 170 -12.75 -4.30 -5.91
CA ILE A 170 -12.79 -4.62 -4.47
C ILE A 170 -12.49 -3.41 -3.56
N TYR A 171 -11.87 -2.35 -4.10
CA TYR A 171 -11.57 -1.11 -3.37
C TYR A 171 -12.65 -0.03 -3.57
N THR A 172 -13.59 -0.28 -4.48
CA THR A 172 -14.61 0.69 -4.91
C THR A 172 -16.02 0.25 -4.53
N SER A 173 -16.15 -0.76 -3.66
CA SER A 173 -17.47 -1.20 -3.18
C SER A 173 -18.17 -0.04 -2.49
N VAL A 174 -19.14 0.51 -3.20
CA VAL A 174 -20.04 1.55 -2.71
C VAL A 174 -21.17 0.82 -1.98
N ASP A 175 -21.52 1.30 -0.81
CA ASP A 175 -22.67 0.82 -0.05
C ASP A 175 -23.95 1.04 -0.86
N GLU A 176 -24.93 0.12 -0.72
CA GLU A 176 -26.24 0.21 -1.36
C GLU A 176 -26.93 1.56 -1.05
N ALA A 177 -26.76 2.06 0.16
CA ALA A 177 -27.28 3.37 0.59
C ALA A 177 -26.64 4.54 -0.19
N GLU A 178 -25.33 4.47 -0.50
CA GLU A 178 -24.64 5.48 -1.30
C GLU A 178 -25.09 5.40 -2.77
N HIS A 179 -25.29 4.21 -3.31
CA HIS A 179 -25.88 4.03 -4.64
C HIS A 179 -27.30 4.62 -4.72
N TYR A 180 -28.14 4.36 -3.72
CA TYR A 180 -29.49 4.90 -3.65
C TYR A 180 -29.48 6.45 -3.62
N LYS A 181 -28.60 7.03 -2.83
CA LYS A 181 -28.41 8.50 -2.76
C LYS A 181 -28.02 9.10 -4.11
N HIS A 182 -27.17 8.44 -4.86
CA HIS A 182 -26.78 8.88 -6.21
C HIS A 182 -27.94 8.76 -7.19
N LEU A 183 -28.75 7.71 -7.12
CA LEU A 183 -29.94 7.53 -7.97
C LEU A 183 -31.00 8.59 -7.72
N THR A 184 -31.25 8.93 -6.47
CA THR A 184 -32.23 9.99 -6.10
C THR A 184 -31.80 11.37 -6.56
N GLY A 185 -30.53 11.63 -6.78
CA GLY A 185 -30.00 12.90 -7.27
C GLY A 185 -30.00 13.06 -8.80
N LEU A 186 -30.40 12.06 -9.58
CA LEU A 186 -30.32 12.10 -11.04
C LEU A 186 -31.36 13.00 -11.71
N GLY A 187 -32.49 13.30 -11.06
CA GLY A 187 -33.53 14.17 -11.61
C GLY A 187 -34.17 13.70 -12.93
N LEU A 188 -34.18 12.37 -13.18
CA LEU A 188 -34.68 11.78 -14.43
C LEU A 188 -36.17 11.43 -14.39
N VAL A 189 -36.85 11.62 -13.26
CA VAL A 189 -38.32 11.49 -13.13
C VAL A 189 -38.92 12.86 -13.28
N LEU A 190 -39.83 13.04 -14.28
CA LEU A 190 -40.54 14.28 -14.57
C LEU A 190 -41.85 14.33 -13.80
#